data_479b15e31dab6524e19c56be35a986e5
#
_entry.id   479b15e31dab6524e19c56be35a986e5
#
_cell.length_a   1.000
_cell.length_b   1.000
_cell.length_c   1.000
_cell.angle_alpha   90.00
_cell.angle_beta   90.00
_cell.angle_gamma   90.00
#
_symmetry.space_group_name_H-M   'P 1'
#
loop_
_entity.id
_entity.type
_entity.pdbx_description
1 polymer ?
#
loop_
_entity_poly.entity_id
_entity_poly.type
_entity_poly.pdbx_seq_one_letter_code
_entity_poly.pdbx_strand_id
1 'polypeptide(L)'
;MTGFSNEDGDIGGGGSGYRPLVHGVGLCLALVICWLLLSGYFQLLLLSLGAISVVFCVWIAVRMDLIDHEGVPLHITWAALRYLPWLMWEIVKANIDVAKRVIDPSLPISPTLFDAPVSQKTDLGQALYANSITLTPGTVSVDLDTGVILVHALHEGAADGVLEGEMDRRVSAVEGQG
;
A
#
# COMPACT_ATOMS: atom_id res chain seq x y z
N MET A 1 -7.58 34.24 -51.02
CA MET A 1 -8.46 33.20 -51.61
C MET A 1 -7.87 31.87 -51.19
N THR A 2 -8.71 31.06 -50.57
CA THR A 2 -8.59 29.63 -50.31
C THR A 2 -8.10 29.36 -48.87
N GLY A 3 -8.87 28.90 -47.99
CA GLY A 3 -9.83 27.82 -47.95
C GLY A 3 -9.54 27.13 -46.63
N PHE A 4 -10.21 27.55 -45.53
CA PHE A 4 -10.19 26.88 -44.23
C PHE A 4 -11.09 25.65 -44.38
N SER A 5 -10.49 24.46 -44.37
CA SER A 5 -11.21 23.21 -44.19
C SER A 5 -11.33 22.96 -42.67
N ASN A 6 -12.57 23.05 -42.24
CA ASN A 6 -13.04 22.66 -40.92
C ASN A 6 -13.14 21.12 -40.93
N GLU A 7 -12.24 20.43 -40.25
CA GLU A 7 -12.43 19.01 -39.88
C GLU A 7 -12.86 18.94 -38.42
N ASP A 8 -14.16 19.03 -38.24
CA ASP A 8 -14.84 18.62 -37.02
C ASP A 8 -14.66 17.09 -36.86
N GLY A 9 -13.57 16.70 -36.22
CA GLY A 9 -13.34 15.34 -35.74
C GLY A 9 -14.18 15.07 -34.52
N ASP A 10 -15.24 14.34 -34.73
CA ASP A 10 -16.08 13.65 -33.74
C ASP A 10 -15.22 12.98 -32.66
N ILE A 11 -15.06 13.63 -31.47
CA ILE A 11 -14.55 13.00 -30.26
C ILE A 11 -15.70 12.26 -29.60
N GLY A 12 -15.82 10.99 -29.97
CA GLY A 12 -16.73 10.03 -29.38
C GLY A 12 -16.61 10.00 -27.86
N GLY A 13 -17.50 10.73 -27.20
CA GLY A 13 -17.78 10.64 -25.79
C GLY A 13 -18.49 9.32 -25.48
N GLY A 14 -17.75 8.29 -25.14
CA GLY A 14 -18.34 7.01 -24.77
C GLY A 14 -17.41 6.24 -23.83
N GLY A 15 -17.60 6.36 -22.50
CA GLY A 15 -16.99 5.42 -21.59
C GLY A 15 -16.64 5.87 -20.17
N SER A 16 -16.96 7.11 -19.78
CA SER A 16 -16.51 7.65 -18.48
C SER A 16 -17.47 7.39 -17.29
N GLY A 17 -18.66 6.84 -17.50
CA GLY A 17 -19.68 6.72 -16.45
C GLY A 17 -19.65 5.44 -15.62
N TYR A 18 -19.01 4.38 -16.09
CA TYR A 18 -19.06 3.06 -15.42
C TYR A 18 -17.91 2.81 -14.41
N ARG A 19 -16.82 3.54 -14.53
CA ARG A 19 -15.64 3.34 -13.70
C ARG A 19 -15.80 3.77 -12.24
N PRO A 20 -16.37 4.96 -11.90
CA PRO A 20 -16.54 5.37 -10.51
C PRO A 20 -17.55 4.48 -9.76
N LEU A 21 -18.55 3.95 -10.43
CA LEU A 21 -19.55 3.05 -9.84
C LEU A 21 -18.93 1.71 -9.43
N VAL A 22 -18.05 1.13 -10.25
CA VAL A 22 -17.41 -0.16 -9.96
C VAL A 22 -16.49 -0.04 -8.75
N HIS A 23 -15.71 1.03 -8.66
CA HIS A 23 -14.83 1.28 -7.52
C HIS A 23 -15.61 1.58 -6.24
N GLY A 24 -16.69 2.38 -6.33
CA GLY A 24 -17.58 2.64 -5.21
C GLY A 24 -18.27 1.37 -4.67
N VAL A 25 -18.69 0.48 -5.55
CA VAL A 25 -19.25 -0.83 -5.17
C VAL A 25 -18.18 -1.72 -4.52
N GLY A 26 -16.95 -1.73 -5.06
CA GLY A 26 -15.83 -2.47 -4.47
C GLY A 26 -15.50 -1.99 -3.06
N LEU A 27 -15.43 -0.68 -2.85
CA LEU A 27 -15.21 -0.09 -1.53
C LEU A 27 -16.36 -0.44 -0.56
N CYS A 28 -17.60 -0.35 -1.01
CA CYS A 28 -18.77 -0.71 -0.21
C CYS A 28 -18.71 -2.18 0.25
N LEU A 29 -18.41 -3.11 -0.67
CA LEU A 29 -18.27 -4.53 -0.35
C LEU A 29 -17.11 -4.77 0.64
N ALA A 30 -15.96 -4.14 0.43
CA ALA A 30 -14.82 -4.26 1.33
C ALA A 30 -15.16 -3.79 2.74
N LEU A 31 -15.82 -2.63 2.87
CA LEU A 31 -16.24 -2.09 4.16
C LEU A 31 -17.29 -2.96 4.85
N VAL A 32 -18.25 -3.51 4.11
CA VAL A 32 -19.25 -4.44 4.66
C VAL A 32 -18.59 -5.71 5.18
N ILE A 33 -17.69 -6.32 4.38
CA ILE A 33 -16.96 -7.53 4.79
C ILE A 33 -16.11 -7.23 6.02
N CYS A 34 -15.37 -6.14 6.02
CA CYS A 34 -14.54 -5.71 7.15
C CYS A 34 -15.40 -5.52 8.40
N TRP A 35 -16.54 -4.83 8.29
CA TRP A 35 -17.44 -4.61 9.41
C TRP A 35 -18.04 -5.91 9.96
N LEU A 36 -18.48 -6.84 9.08
CA LEU A 36 -19.02 -8.13 9.49
C LEU A 36 -17.98 -9.02 10.18
N LEU A 37 -16.73 -8.99 9.71
CA LEU A 37 -15.63 -9.76 10.31
C LEU A 37 -15.25 -9.23 11.70
N LEU A 38 -15.25 -7.90 11.87
CA LEU A 38 -14.86 -7.29 13.16
C LEU A 38 -15.99 -7.25 14.17
N SER A 39 -17.25 -7.09 13.74
CA SER A 39 -18.38 -6.91 14.63
C SER A 39 -18.73 -8.15 15.45
N GLY A 40 -18.72 -9.35 14.83
CA GLY A 40 -19.09 -10.62 15.48
C GLY A 40 -20.52 -10.71 16.02
N TYR A 41 -21.30 -9.63 15.93
CA TYR A 41 -22.67 -9.54 16.44
C TYR A 41 -23.67 -9.21 15.34
N PHE A 42 -24.75 -10.03 15.23
CA PHE A 42 -25.77 -9.89 14.18
C PHE A 42 -27.11 -9.32 14.72
N GLN A 43 -27.04 -8.42 15.69
CA GLN A 43 -28.25 -7.74 16.18
C GLN A 43 -28.71 -6.67 15.18
N LEU A 44 -30.01 -6.52 15.01
CA LEU A 44 -30.61 -5.59 14.05
C LEU A 44 -30.12 -4.15 14.24
N LEU A 45 -29.97 -3.70 15.47
CA LEU A 45 -29.43 -2.37 15.80
C LEU A 45 -28.01 -2.19 15.28
N LEU A 46 -27.12 -3.18 15.52
CA LEU A 46 -25.73 -3.11 15.10
C LEU A 46 -25.60 -3.21 13.58
N LEU A 47 -26.41 -4.06 12.93
CA LEU A 47 -26.45 -4.15 11.47
C LEU A 47 -26.92 -2.83 10.83
N SER A 48 -27.93 -2.18 11.38
CA SER A 48 -28.40 -0.89 10.86
C SER A 48 -27.38 0.23 11.05
N LEU A 49 -26.71 0.31 12.19
CA LEU A 49 -25.62 1.25 12.42
C LEU A 49 -24.44 0.99 11.50
N GLY A 50 -24.07 -0.28 11.28
CA GLY A 50 -23.03 -0.67 10.35
C GLY A 50 -23.36 -0.25 8.90
N ALA A 51 -24.58 -0.51 8.46
CA ALA A 51 -25.04 -0.11 7.13
C ALA A 51 -25.01 1.42 6.95
N ILE A 52 -25.48 2.19 7.94
CA ILE A 52 -25.42 3.65 7.91
C ILE A 52 -23.97 4.12 7.85
N SER A 53 -23.09 3.53 8.64
CA SER A 53 -21.65 3.86 8.67
C SER A 53 -20.98 3.60 7.32
N VAL A 54 -21.24 2.45 6.69
CA VAL A 54 -20.70 2.09 5.38
C VAL A 54 -21.19 3.09 4.31
N VAL A 55 -22.51 3.37 4.28
CA VAL A 55 -23.08 4.34 3.32
C VAL A 55 -22.47 5.72 3.50
N PHE A 56 -22.28 6.15 4.74
CA PHE A 56 -21.68 7.45 5.07
C PHE A 56 -20.21 7.52 4.62
N CYS A 57 -19.41 6.47 4.88
CA CYS A 57 -18.01 6.40 4.44
C CYS A 57 -17.90 6.42 2.91
N VAL A 58 -18.72 5.62 2.22
CA VAL A 58 -18.74 5.61 0.76
C VAL A 58 -19.16 6.97 0.20
N TRP A 59 -20.17 7.60 0.80
CA TRP A 59 -20.61 8.93 0.38
C TRP A 59 -19.50 9.98 0.54
N ILE A 60 -18.78 9.98 1.66
CA ILE A 60 -17.63 10.88 1.86
C ILE A 60 -16.55 10.58 0.84
N ALA A 61 -16.18 9.31 0.64
CA ALA A 61 -15.12 8.92 -0.27
C ALA A 61 -15.43 9.37 -1.72
N VAL A 62 -16.68 9.21 -2.16
CA VAL A 62 -17.13 9.72 -3.46
C VAL A 62 -17.10 11.25 -3.51
N ARG A 63 -17.53 11.91 -2.41
CA ARG A 63 -17.61 13.39 -2.36
C ARG A 63 -16.23 14.06 -2.33
N MET A 64 -15.22 13.38 -1.74
CA MET A 64 -13.85 13.88 -1.66
C MET A 64 -12.98 13.47 -2.86
N ASP A 65 -13.58 12.82 -3.87
CA ASP A 65 -12.88 12.31 -5.06
C ASP A 65 -11.66 11.41 -4.73
N LEU A 66 -11.75 10.74 -3.56
CA LEU A 66 -10.74 9.81 -3.06
C LEU A 66 -10.78 8.45 -3.80
N ILE A 67 -11.79 8.26 -4.67
CA ILE A 67 -11.97 7.03 -5.46
C ILE A 67 -11.26 7.21 -6.81
N ASP A 68 -9.99 7.60 -6.77
CA ASP A 68 -9.13 7.65 -7.94
C ASP A 68 -8.62 6.25 -8.32
N HIS A 69 -8.12 6.15 -9.55
CA HIS A 69 -7.57 4.92 -10.13
C HIS A 69 -6.48 4.26 -9.28
N GLU A 70 -5.89 4.98 -8.32
CA GLU A 70 -4.85 4.51 -7.43
C GLU A 70 -5.41 3.90 -6.12
N GLY A 71 -6.65 4.20 -5.75
CA GLY A 71 -7.23 3.84 -4.44
C GLY A 71 -7.53 2.35 -4.23
N VAL A 72 -7.80 1.56 -5.26
CA VAL A 72 -7.99 0.10 -5.17
C VAL A 72 -7.50 -0.57 -6.47
N PRO A 73 -6.21 -0.76 -6.62
CA PRO A 73 -5.65 -1.45 -7.77
C PRO A 73 -5.94 -2.96 -7.67
N LEU A 74 -7.08 -3.39 -8.18
CA LEU A 74 -7.51 -4.81 -8.18
C LEU A 74 -6.50 -5.73 -8.87
N HIS A 75 -5.66 -5.21 -9.76
CA HIS A 75 -4.59 -5.95 -10.44
C HIS A 75 -3.37 -6.21 -9.54
N ILE A 76 -3.12 -5.33 -8.57
CA ILE A 76 -2.02 -5.51 -7.59
C ILE A 76 -2.36 -6.58 -6.56
N THR A 77 -3.66 -6.89 -6.34
CA THR A 77 -4.13 -7.79 -5.29
C THR A 77 -3.51 -9.18 -5.38
N TRP A 78 -3.39 -9.76 -6.58
CA TRP A 78 -2.78 -11.09 -6.75
C TRP A 78 -1.27 -11.09 -6.54
N ALA A 79 -0.59 -10.06 -7.06
CA ALA A 79 0.85 -9.89 -6.87
C ALA A 79 1.19 -9.62 -5.40
N ALA A 80 0.42 -8.76 -4.73
CA ALA A 80 0.54 -8.51 -3.30
C ALA A 80 0.30 -9.79 -2.46
N LEU A 81 -0.69 -10.60 -2.82
CA LEU A 81 -0.97 -11.86 -2.13
C LEU A 81 0.21 -12.85 -2.21
N ARG A 82 0.98 -12.83 -3.30
CA ARG A 82 2.21 -13.62 -3.43
C ARG A 82 3.40 -13.00 -2.68
N TYR A 83 3.42 -11.68 -2.56
CA TYR A 83 4.45 -10.95 -1.82
C TYR A 83 4.33 -11.16 -0.31
N LEU A 84 3.09 -11.17 0.24
CA LEU A 84 2.83 -11.28 1.67
C LEU A 84 3.50 -12.48 2.36
N PRO A 85 3.49 -13.73 1.84
CA PRO A 85 4.15 -14.85 2.50
C PRO A 85 5.67 -14.66 2.63
N TRP A 86 6.29 -14.05 1.63
CA TRP A 86 7.70 -13.73 1.68
C TRP A 86 7.99 -12.64 2.73
N LEU A 87 7.20 -11.56 2.74
CA LEU A 87 7.32 -10.50 3.74
C LEU A 87 7.13 -11.03 5.15
N MET A 88 6.13 -11.89 5.37
CA MET A 88 5.92 -12.56 6.67
C MET A 88 7.13 -13.36 7.11
N TRP A 89 7.80 -14.05 6.18
CA TRP A 89 9.03 -14.78 6.48
C TRP A 89 10.18 -13.83 6.86
N GLU A 90 10.34 -12.71 6.15
CA GLU A 90 11.33 -11.68 6.52
C GLU A 90 11.06 -11.11 7.92
N ILE A 91 9.80 -10.79 8.23
CA ILE A 91 9.37 -10.33 9.55
C ILE A 91 9.74 -11.35 10.64
N VAL A 92 9.49 -12.65 10.41
CA VAL A 92 9.84 -13.70 11.37
C VAL A 92 11.36 -13.78 11.61
N LYS A 93 12.17 -13.73 10.53
CA LYS A 93 13.64 -13.73 10.63
C LYS A 93 14.14 -12.53 11.44
N ALA A 94 13.65 -11.35 11.11
CA ALA A 94 14.03 -10.11 11.78
C ALA A 94 13.59 -10.10 13.25
N ASN A 95 12.41 -10.62 13.59
CA ASN A 95 11.97 -10.80 14.99
C ASN A 95 12.94 -11.67 15.77
N ILE A 96 13.39 -12.79 15.20
CA ILE A 96 14.35 -13.70 15.86
C ILE A 96 15.70 -12.99 16.06
N ASP A 97 16.17 -12.22 15.08
CA ASP A 97 17.43 -11.49 15.19
C ASP A 97 17.38 -10.41 16.27
N VAL A 98 16.34 -9.58 16.25
CA VAL A 98 16.14 -8.55 17.29
C VAL A 98 15.97 -9.19 18.68
N ALA A 99 15.18 -10.27 18.79
CA ALA A 99 15.00 -10.96 20.07
C ALA A 99 16.33 -11.49 20.63
N LYS A 100 17.19 -12.07 19.79
CA LYS A 100 18.52 -12.51 20.21
C LYS A 100 19.36 -11.36 20.75
N ARG A 101 19.34 -10.19 20.08
CA ARG A 101 20.09 -9.00 20.52
C ARG A 101 19.56 -8.44 21.83
N VAL A 102 18.24 -8.43 22.02
CA VAL A 102 17.61 -7.95 23.26
C VAL A 102 17.95 -8.85 24.46
N ILE A 103 18.05 -10.17 24.23
CA ILE A 103 18.39 -11.14 25.30
C ILE A 103 19.88 -11.15 25.58
N ASP A 104 20.72 -10.73 24.63
CA ASP A 104 22.19 -10.71 24.82
C ASP A 104 22.58 -9.62 25.84
N PRO A 105 23.28 -9.99 26.96
CA PRO A 105 23.71 -9.01 27.96
C PRO A 105 24.65 -7.93 27.41
N SER A 106 25.34 -8.19 26.30
CA SER A 106 26.22 -7.21 25.63
C SER A 106 25.48 -6.17 24.81
N LEU A 107 24.18 -6.40 24.57
CA LEU A 107 23.28 -5.55 23.80
C LEU A 107 23.92 -5.05 22.49
N PRO A 108 24.27 -5.94 21.55
CA PRO A 108 25.05 -5.60 20.35
C PRO A 108 24.21 -4.83 19.34
N ILE A 109 23.99 -3.55 19.59
CA ILE A 109 23.28 -2.60 18.71
C ILE A 109 24.26 -1.56 18.17
N SER A 110 24.07 -1.15 16.92
CA SER A 110 24.80 -0.07 16.25
C SER A 110 23.82 0.74 15.40
N PRO A 111 22.99 1.60 16.05
CA PRO A 111 21.97 2.36 15.35
C PRO A 111 22.58 3.23 14.26
N THR A 112 22.00 3.17 13.06
CA THR A 112 22.46 3.94 11.92
C THR A 112 21.29 4.51 11.13
N LEU A 113 21.53 5.65 10.48
CA LEU A 113 20.63 6.25 9.49
C LEU A 113 21.28 6.12 8.12
N PHE A 114 20.51 5.72 7.12
CA PHE A 114 20.97 5.59 5.76
C PHE A 114 19.84 5.83 4.76
N ASP A 115 20.22 6.16 3.54
CA ASP A 115 19.29 6.36 2.43
C ASP A 115 19.13 5.05 1.65
N ALA A 116 17.91 4.52 1.60
CA ALA A 116 17.55 3.38 0.77
C ALA A 116 16.99 3.85 -0.57
N PRO A 117 17.48 3.34 -1.71
CA PRO A 117 16.94 3.70 -3.01
C PRO A 117 15.52 3.18 -3.19
N VAL A 118 14.70 3.97 -3.90
CA VAL A 118 13.29 3.66 -4.20
C VAL A 118 13.13 3.49 -5.70
N SER A 119 12.79 2.26 -6.14
CA SER A 119 12.59 1.93 -7.55
C SER A 119 11.12 2.03 -7.98
N GLN A 120 10.20 2.17 -7.03
CA GLN A 120 8.76 2.29 -7.26
C GLN A 120 8.41 3.63 -7.90
N LYS A 121 7.45 3.60 -8.82
CA LYS A 121 7.02 4.78 -9.59
C LYS A 121 5.70 5.37 -9.08
N THR A 122 4.87 4.57 -8.41
CA THR A 122 3.59 5.00 -7.86
C THR A 122 3.70 5.29 -6.37
N ASP A 123 2.89 6.22 -5.88
CA ASP A 123 2.81 6.54 -4.45
C ASP A 123 2.42 5.30 -3.62
N LEU A 124 1.55 4.44 -4.17
CA LEU A 124 1.18 3.18 -3.54
C LEU A 124 2.35 2.21 -3.43
N GLY A 125 3.15 2.06 -4.49
CA GLY A 125 4.36 1.23 -4.48
C GLY A 125 5.38 1.72 -3.45
N GLN A 126 5.63 3.02 -3.41
CA GLN A 126 6.51 3.67 -2.43
C GLN A 126 6.01 3.49 -1.00
N ALA A 127 4.70 3.69 -0.77
CA ALA A 127 4.09 3.46 0.53
C ALA A 127 4.17 1.98 0.96
N LEU A 128 3.97 1.04 0.02
CA LEU A 128 4.11 -0.39 0.30
C LEU A 128 5.55 -0.74 0.70
N TYR A 129 6.55 -0.18 0.02
CA TYR A 129 7.95 -0.38 0.34
C TYR A 129 8.32 0.20 1.70
N ALA A 130 7.99 1.46 1.98
CA ALA A 130 8.23 2.13 3.25
C ALA A 130 7.58 1.38 4.43
N ASN A 131 6.32 0.95 4.26
CA ASN A 131 5.62 0.15 5.26
C ASN A 131 6.26 -1.24 5.46
N SER A 132 6.73 -1.89 4.40
CA SER A 132 7.41 -3.19 4.50
C SER A 132 8.71 -3.11 5.28
N ILE A 133 9.51 -2.04 5.06
CA ILE A 133 10.71 -1.75 5.87
C ILE A 133 10.33 -1.59 7.34
N THR A 134 9.30 -0.79 7.63
CA THR A 134 8.86 -0.51 9.00
C THR A 134 8.24 -1.74 9.70
N LEU A 135 7.56 -2.61 8.95
CA LEU A 135 7.02 -3.88 9.47
C LEU A 135 8.12 -4.90 9.80
N THR A 136 9.31 -4.73 9.25
CA THR A 136 10.46 -5.61 9.53
C THR A 136 11.17 -5.10 10.79
N PRO A 137 11.13 -5.85 11.92
CA PRO A 137 11.76 -5.43 13.16
C PRO A 137 13.24 -5.09 12.99
N GLY A 138 13.64 -3.98 13.63
CA GLY A 138 15.02 -3.47 13.54
C GLY A 138 15.22 -2.41 12.48
N THR A 139 14.19 -2.08 11.69
CA THR A 139 14.22 -0.98 10.71
C THR A 139 12.96 -0.12 10.79
N VAL A 140 13.09 1.18 10.54
CA VAL A 140 11.97 2.13 10.50
C VAL A 140 12.21 3.14 9.38
N SER A 141 11.25 3.28 8.50
CA SER A 141 11.22 4.37 7.51
C SER A 141 10.90 5.68 8.23
N VAL A 142 11.81 6.65 8.15
CA VAL A 142 11.73 7.93 8.86
C VAL A 142 11.14 9.01 7.97
N ASP A 143 11.60 9.05 6.71
CA ASP A 143 11.18 10.05 5.73
C ASP A 143 11.20 9.45 4.33
N LEU A 144 10.33 9.93 3.46
CA LEU A 144 10.23 9.54 2.07
C LEU A 144 10.39 10.77 1.20
N ASP A 145 11.49 10.85 0.47
CA ASP A 145 11.75 11.91 -0.50
C ASP A 145 11.85 11.32 -1.92
N THR A 146 11.95 12.17 -2.91
CA THR A 146 11.99 11.76 -4.32
C THR A 146 13.12 10.76 -4.58
N GLY A 147 12.76 9.48 -4.75
CA GLY A 147 13.68 8.41 -5.11
C GLY A 147 14.50 7.80 -3.97
N VAL A 148 14.31 8.24 -2.72
CA VAL A 148 15.01 7.70 -1.55
C VAL A 148 14.10 7.66 -0.33
N ILE A 149 14.31 6.65 0.53
CA ILE A 149 13.71 6.58 1.86
C ILE A 149 14.84 6.68 2.88
N LEU A 150 14.74 7.64 3.79
CA LEU A 150 15.60 7.70 4.97
C LEU A 150 15.15 6.62 5.95
N VAL A 151 16.04 5.67 6.26
CA VAL A 151 15.76 4.52 7.12
C VAL A 151 16.66 4.58 8.35
N HIS A 152 16.06 4.37 9.51
CA HIS A 152 16.78 4.09 10.74
C HIS A 152 16.86 2.58 10.95
N ALA A 153 18.06 2.04 11.10
CA ALA A 153 18.29 0.64 11.45
C ALA A 153 18.87 0.51 12.86
N LEU A 154 18.46 -0.53 13.57
CA LEU A 154 18.94 -0.85 14.92
C LEU A 154 20.40 -1.30 14.92
N HIS A 155 20.87 -1.90 13.84
CA HIS A 155 22.23 -2.38 13.65
C HIS A 155 22.59 -2.47 12.15
N GLU A 156 23.87 -2.49 11.84
CA GLU A 156 24.39 -2.53 10.46
C GLU A 156 23.82 -3.68 9.63
N GLY A 157 23.72 -4.89 10.18
CA GLY A 157 23.17 -6.02 9.45
C GLY A 157 21.68 -5.85 9.04
N ALA A 158 20.90 -5.06 9.78
CA ALA A 158 19.55 -4.72 9.37
C ALA A 158 19.55 -3.67 8.23
N ALA A 159 20.52 -2.74 8.26
CA ALA A 159 20.73 -1.79 7.16
C ALA A 159 21.17 -2.51 5.88
N ASP A 160 22.13 -3.43 5.97
CA ASP A 160 22.60 -4.23 4.85
C ASP A 160 21.46 -5.02 4.20
N GLY A 161 20.57 -5.62 5.01
CA GLY A 161 19.41 -6.36 4.52
C GLY A 161 18.44 -5.50 3.68
N VAL A 162 18.29 -4.23 4.00
CA VAL A 162 17.50 -3.28 3.17
C VAL A 162 18.29 -2.89 1.91
N LEU A 163 19.59 -2.59 2.06
CA LEU A 163 20.47 -2.17 0.96
C LEU A 163 20.74 -3.26 -0.08
N GLU A 164 20.60 -4.55 0.26
CA GLU A 164 20.61 -5.67 -0.70
C GLU A 164 19.52 -5.53 -1.77
N GLY A 165 18.47 -4.75 -1.49
CA GLY A 165 17.44 -4.37 -2.44
C GLY A 165 16.49 -5.49 -2.83
N GLU A 166 16.46 -6.62 -2.13
CA GLU A 166 15.53 -7.73 -2.43
C GLU A 166 14.07 -7.29 -2.20
N MET A 167 13.82 -6.55 -1.11
CA MET A 167 12.50 -6.01 -0.81
C MET A 167 12.06 -4.99 -1.87
N ASP A 168 12.94 -4.08 -2.27
CA ASP A 168 12.72 -3.10 -3.33
C ASP A 168 12.34 -3.79 -4.66
N ARG A 169 13.12 -4.78 -5.09
CA ARG A 169 12.84 -5.55 -6.31
C ARG A 169 11.49 -6.25 -6.27
N ARG A 170 11.12 -6.84 -5.12
CA ARG A 170 9.85 -7.54 -4.98
C ARG A 170 8.65 -6.61 -4.96
N VAL A 171 8.76 -5.46 -4.31
CA VAL A 171 7.71 -4.44 -4.31
C VAL A 171 7.54 -3.86 -5.72
N SER A 172 8.64 -3.57 -6.42
CA SER A 172 8.60 -3.11 -7.81
C SER A 172 7.98 -4.16 -8.75
N ALA A 173 8.19 -5.46 -8.48
CA ALA A 173 7.54 -6.53 -9.23
C ALA A 173 6.03 -6.60 -8.96
N VAL A 174 5.58 -6.25 -7.75
CA VAL A 174 4.15 -6.13 -7.43
C VAL A 174 3.52 -4.97 -8.20
N GLU A 175 4.22 -3.84 -8.27
CA GLU A 175 3.79 -2.66 -9.02
C GLU A 175 3.79 -2.90 -10.53
N GLY A 176 4.83 -3.53 -11.07
CA GLY A 176 5.05 -3.69 -12.51
C GLY A 176 4.23 -4.81 -13.17
N GLN A 177 3.42 -5.57 -12.42
CA GLN A 177 2.48 -6.57 -12.95
C GLN A 177 1.06 -6.00 -13.16
N GLY A 178 0.92 -4.69 -13.07
CA GLY A 178 -0.31 -3.93 -13.26
C GLY A 178 -0.40 -3.22 -14.60
#